data_8b9271e884be720dd952439a97e18762
#
_entry.id   8b9271e884be720dd952439a97e18762
#
_cell.length_a   1.000
_cell.length_b   1.000
_cell.length_c   1.000
_cell.angle_alpha   90.00
_cell.angle_beta   90.00
_cell.angle_gamma   90.00
#
_symmetry.space_group_name_H-M   'P 1'
#
loop_
_entity.id
_entity.type
_entity.pdbx_description
1 polymer ?
#
loop_
_entity_poly.entity_id
_entity_poly.type
_entity_poly.pdbx_seq_one_letter_code
_entity_poly.pdbx_strand_id
1 'polypeptide(L)'
;MLFRSFPRHRGLLRAGDTYDIEAKAARLINVPECKMILRTLLEDRFKLKLHRETRGTRAYVLVLDKGGSKLRQANMDNPGAADGIWIQGGKIGAKGWDTLTIARWLATIDGLGIPVVDGPGLKGFYQFKLDFTLAMGGDGEKPDIFTALPEQLGLRLESKKSVPVEFVVLDLIERPSEN
;
A
#
# COMPACT_ATOMS: atom_id res chain seq x y z
N MET A 1 -5.01 -3.81 -10.89
CA MET A 1 -5.73 -3.93 -9.62
C MET A 1 -6.24 -5.35 -9.51
N LEU A 2 -5.64 -6.19 -8.65
CA LEU A 2 -6.06 -7.59 -8.48
C LEU A 2 -7.18 -7.63 -7.45
N PHE A 3 -8.36 -8.10 -7.85
CA PHE A 3 -9.45 -8.41 -6.93
C PHE A 3 -9.34 -9.86 -6.48
N ARG A 4 -9.22 -10.13 -5.19
CA ARG A 4 -9.28 -11.48 -4.63
C ARG A 4 -10.72 -11.85 -4.28
N SER A 5 -11.09 -13.05 -4.68
CA SER A 5 -12.28 -13.88 -4.53
C SER A 5 -13.40 -13.40 -3.58
N PHE A 6 -14.61 -13.31 -4.11
CA PHE A 6 -15.84 -12.98 -3.40
C PHE A 6 -16.86 -14.13 -3.41
N PRO A 7 -17.77 -14.21 -2.40
CA PRO A 7 -18.79 -15.24 -2.36
C PRO A 7 -19.82 -15.10 -3.49
N ARG A 8 -20.36 -16.23 -3.91
CA ARG A 8 -21.29 -16.35 -5.05
C ARG A 8 -22.65 -15.73 -4.74
N HIS A 9 -22.90 -14.53 -5.27
CA HIS A 9 -24.26 -14.02 -5.41
C HIS A 9 -24.59 -13.82 -6.90
N ARG A 10 -25.87 -14.07 -7.31
CA ARG A 10 -26.33 -13.90 -8.68
C ARG A 10 -26.13 -12.43 -9.12
N GLY A 11 -25.45 -12.22 -10.23
CA GLY A 11 -25.19 -10.88 -10.78
C GLY A 11 -23.82 -10.28 -10.42
N LEU A 12 -23.08 -10.88 -9.50
CA LEU A 12 -21.76 -10.39 -9.09
C LEU A 12 -20.64 -10.79 -10.06
N LEU A 13 -19.56 -10.00 -10.08
CA LEU A 13 -18.32 -10.34 -10.76
C LEU A 13 -17.79 -11.69 -10.24
N ARG A 14 -17.30 -12.53 -11.14
CA ARG A 14 -16.64 -13.79 -10.77
C ARG A 14 -15.15 -13.54 -10.54
N ALA A 15 -14.56 -14.31 -9.66
CA ALA A 15 -13.10 -14.36 -9.55
C ALA A 15 -12.52 -14.77 -10.92
N GLY A 16 -11.69 -13.89 -11.50
CA GLY A 16 -11.11 -14.08 -12.83
C GLY A 16 -11.77 -13.24 -13.93
N ASP A 17 -12.90 -12.59 -13.71
CA ASP A 17 -13.43 -11.60 -14.66
C ASP A 17 -12.47 -10.40 -14.71
N THR A 18 -12.00 -10.06 -15.90
CA THR A 18 -11.12 -8.92 -16.16
C THR A 18 -11.82 -7.93 -17.09
N TYR A 19 -11.61 -6.65 -16.84
CA TYR A 19 -12.18 -5.57 -17.63
C TYR A 19 -11.12 -4.53 -17.94
N ASP A 20 -11.08 -4.11 -19.20
CA ASP A 20 -10.31 -2.94 -19.61
C ASP A 20 -11.17 -1.69 -19.41
N ILE A 21 -10.64 -0.71 -18.70
CA ILE A 21 -11.33 0.55 -18.44
C ILE A 21 -10.60 1.65 -19.19
N GLU A 22 -11.25 2.21 -20.20
CA GLU A 22 -10.80 3.41 -20.88
C GLU A 22 -11.68 4.59 -20.46
N ALA A 23 -11.08 5.63 -19.88
CA ALA A 23 -11.77 6.84 -19.48
C ALA A 23 -11.03 8.06 -20.02
N LYS A 24 -11.75 8.98 -20.68
CA LYS A 24 -11.21 10.23 -21.21
C LYS A 24 -11.75 11.39 -20.41
N ALA A 25 -10.87 12.22 -19.87
CA ALA A 25 -11.26 13.48 -19.26
C ALA A 25 -11.26 14.61 -20.30
N ALA A 26 -12.21 15.52 -20.20
CA ALA A 26 -12.30 16.69 -21.09
C ALA A 26 -11.15 17.71 -20.91
N ARG A 27 -10.40 17.61 -19.81
CA ARG A 27 -9.26 18.46 -19.47
C ARG A 27 -8.16 17.65 -18.78
N LEU A 28 -6.99 18.25 -18.66
CA LEU A 28 -5.95 17.68 -17.79
C LEU A 28 -6.45 17.63 -16.34
N ILE A 29 -6.28 16.49 -15.72
CA ILE A 29 -6.68 16.22 -14.33
C ILE A 29 -5.48 15.79 -13.50
N ASN A 30 -5.49 16.11 -12.22
CA ASN A 30 -4.48 15.65 -11.28
C ASN A 30 -4.83 14.23 -10.76
N VAL A 31 -3.87 13.61 -10.06
CA VAL A 31 -4.04 12.25 -9.51
C VAL A 31 -5.23 12.12 -8.55
N PRO A 32 -5.47 13.04 -7.60
CA PRO A 32 -6.67 13.01 -6.75
C PRO A 32 -7.98 13.04 -7.55
N GLU A 33 -8.09 13.93 -8.54
CA GLU A 33 -9.28 14.03 -9.42
C GLU A 33 -9.47 12.72 -10.20
N CYS A 34 -8.39 12.17 -10.76
CA CYS A 34 -8.43 10.87 -11.46
C CYS A 34 -8.98 9.75 -10.56
N LYS A 35 -8.54 9.68 -9.31
CA LYS A 35 -9.05 8.70 -8.34
C LYS A 35 -10.54 8.88 -8.03
N MET A 36 -11.01 10.13 -7.92
CA MET A 36 -12.43 10.43 -7.72
C MET A 36 -13.27 10.00 -8.91
N ILE A 37 -12.84 10.36 -10.14
CA ILE A 37 -13.54 10.00 -11.36
C ILE A 37 -13.60 8.47 -11.51
N LEU A 38 -12.48 7.77 -11.26
CA LEU A 38 -12.45 6.31 -11.31
C LEU A 38 -13.39 5.68 -10.30
N ARG A 39 -13.45 6.22 -9.08
CA ARG A 39 -14.40 5.76 -8.06
C ARG A 39 -15.84 5.92 -8.52
N THR A 40 -16.23 7.10 -9.01
CA THR A 40 -17.59 7.35 -9.52
C THR A 40 -17.92 6.41 -10.69
N LEU A 41 -16.98 6.19 -11.62
CA LEU A 41 -17.15 5.25 -12.71
C LEU A 41 -17.41 3.82 -12.21
N LEU A 42 -16.66 3.37 -11.20
CA LEU A 42 -16.86 2.03 -10.61
C LEU A 42 -18.21 1.94 -9.88
N GLU A 43 -18.60 2.99 -9.14
CA GLU A 43 -19.90 3.06 -8.47
C GLU A 43 -21.07 3.00 -9.48
N ASP A 44 -20.96 3.72 -10.60
CA ASP A 44 -22.00 3.79 -11.61
C ASP A 44 -22.08 2.52 -12.48
N ARG A 45 -20.94 2.06 -13.00
CA ARG A 45 -20.90 0.96 -13.97
C ARG A 45 -20.95 -0.41 -13.35
N PHE A 46 -20.30 -0.59 -12.19
CA PHE A 46 -20.20 -1.86 -11.48
C PHE A 46 -21.10 -1.90 -10.24
N LYS A 47 -21.89 -0.85 -9.99
CA LYS A 47 -22.71 -0.71 -8.77
C LYS A 47 -21.90 -0.92 -7.49
N LEU A 48 -20.64 -0.52 -7.55
CA LEU A 48 -19.69 -0.69 -6.46
C LEU A 48 -20.20 0.01 -5.19
N LYS A 49 -20.37 -0.75 -4.12
CA LYS A 49 -20.67 -0.24 -2.78
C LYS A 49 -19.59 -0.69 -1.81
N LEU A 50 -19.05 0.25 -1.10
CA LEU A 50 -17.98 0.04 -0.12
C LEU A 50 -18.33 0.75 1.16
N HIS A 51 -17.99 0.16 2.30
CA HIS A 51 -17.91 0.89 3.55
C HIS A 51 -16.55 0.69 4.22
N ARG A 52 -16.27 1.50 5.22
CA ARG A 52 -15.07 1.38 6.02
C ARG A 52 -15.46 0.93 7.41
N GLU A 53 -14.70 -0.02 7.94
CA GLU A 53 -14.84 -0.44 9.33
C GLU A 53 -13.47 -0.60 9.97
N THR A 54 -13.43 -0.35 11.28
CA THR A 54 -12.21 -0.56 12.06
C THR A 54 -12.36 -1.86 12.86
N ARG A 55 -11.42 -2.77 12.67
CA ARG A 55 -11.35 -4.03 13.42
C ARG A 55 -10.04 -4.13 14.18
N GLY A 56 -10.11 -4.63 15.43
CA GLY A 56 -8.92 -5.07 16.14
C GLY A 56 -8.38 -6.35 15.51
N THR A 57 -7.21 -6.29 14.93
CA THR A 57 -6.58 -7.46 14.30
C THR A 57 -5.10 -7.54 14.60
N ARG A 58 -4.53 -8.72 14.38
CA ARG A 58 -3.07 -8.88 14.41
C ARG A 58 -2.45 -8.05 13.29
N ALA A 59 -1.48 -7.23 13.64
CA ALA A 59 -0.77 -6.38 12.68
C ALA A 59 0.69 -6.21 13.09
N TYR A 60 1.52 -5.81 12.13
CA TYR A 60 2.80 -5.21 12.44
C TYR A 60 2.64 -3.71 12.67
N VAL A 61 3.32 -3.19 13.68
CA VAL A 61 3.44 -1.75 13.91
C VAL A 61 4.84 -1.34 13.52
N LEU A 62 4.96 -0.42 12.56
CA LEU A 62 6.24 0.16 12.17
C LEU A 62 6.65 1.16 13.24
N VAL A 63 7.78 0.95 13.87
CA VAL A 63 8.30 1.79 14.96
C VAL A 63 9.76 2.12 14.74
N LEU A 64 10.27 3.12 15.47
CA LEU A 64 11.70 3.38 15.54
C LEU A 64 12.43 2.22 16.20
N ASP A 65 13.58 1.85 15.66
CA ASP A 65 14.50 0.96 16.32
C ASP A 65 15.28 1.69 17.42
N LYS A 66 15.89 0.92 18.34
CA LYS A 66 16.64 1.45 19.49
C LYS A 66 17.77 2.41 19.09
N GLY A 67 18.35 2.23 17.91
CA GLY A 67 19.40 3.10 17.35
C GLY A 67 18.87 4.40 16.74
N GLY A 68 17.54 4.62 16.73
CA GLY A 68 16.93 5.78 16.10
C GLY A 68 16.82 5.66 14.57
N SER A 69 16.21 6.67 13.96
CA SER A 69 16.01 6.71 12.52
C SER A 69 17.32 6.94 11.75
N LYS A 70 17.51 6.17 10.69
CA LYS A 70 18.55 6.36 9.68
C LYS A 70 17.98 6.94 8.37
N LEU A 71 16.70 7.26 8.37
CA LEU A 71 16.04 7.92 7.24
C LEU A 71 16.62 9.32 7.03
N ARG A 72 16.84 9.69 5.78
CA ARG A 72 17.28 11.05 5.42
C ARG A 72 16.05 11.90 5.09
N GLN A 73 15.95 13.08 5.66
CA GLN A 73 14.90 14.01 5.24
C GLN A 73 15.02 14.30 3.74
N ALA A 74 13.90 14.24 3.05
CA ALA A 74 13.82 14.64 1.65
C ALA A 74 13.69 16.16 1.59
N ASN A 75 14.52 16.82 0.78
CA ASN A 75 14.27 18.22 0.43
C ASN A 75 13.09 18.25 -0.55
N MET A 76 11.96 18.77 -0.08
CA MET A 76 10.70 18.83 -0.83
C MET A 76 10.47 20.26 -1.32
N ASP A 77 11.26 20.71 -2.30
CA ASP A 77 11.00 21.98 -3.00
C ASP A 77 9.67 21.94 -3.76
N ASN A 78 9.12 20.75 -3.97
CA ASN A 78 7.80 20.51 -4.54
C ASN A 78 7.14 19.31 -3.85
N PRO A 79 6.23 19.53 -2.86
CA PRO A 79 5.55 18.44 -2.12
C PRO A 79 4.67 17.51 -2.98
N GLY A 80 4.42 17.84 -4.24
CA GLY A 80 3.68 16.98 -5.18
C GLY A 80 4.57 16.06 -6.01
N ALA A 81 5.88 16.23 -5.96
CA ALA A 81 6.85 15.36 -6.61
C ALA A 81 7.37 14.29 -5.64
N ALA A 82 6.49 13.48 -5.11
CA ALA A 82 6.89 12.17 -4.60
C ALA A 82 7.48 11.42 -5.81
N ASP A 83 8.79 11.50 -5.98
CA ASP A 83 9.49 10.63 -6.91
C ASP A 83 9.17 9.21 -6.45
N GLY A 84 8.40 8.50 -7.25
CA GLY A 84 7.82 7.22 -6.90
C GLY A 84 8.85 6.21 -6.44
N ILE A 85 8.36 5.07 -6.01
CA ILE A 85 9.20 3.91 -5.75
C ILE A 85 9.94 3.51 -7.03
N TRP A 86 11.22 3.29 -6.93
CA TRP A 86 12.01 2.67 -7.98
C TRP A 86 12.60 1.36 -7.46
N ILE A 87 12.63 0.36 -8.33
CA ILE A 87 13.20 -0.96 -8.05
C ILE A 87 14.29 -1.21 -9.08
N GLN A 88 15.52 -1.38 -8.63
CA GLN A 88 16.65 -1.66 -9.50
C GLN A 88 17.59 -2.67 -8.85
N GLY A 89 17.81 -3.81 -9.49
CA GLY A 89 18.74 -4.83 -9.02
C GLY A 89 18.41 -5.37 -7.62
N GLY A 90 17.11 -5.52 -7.29
CA GLY A 90 16.66 -5.98 -5.98
C GLY A 90 16.81 -4.95 -4.85
N LYS A 91 17.12 -3.71 -5.20
CA LYS A 91 17.12 -2.57 -4.28
C LYS A 91 15.90 -1.73 -4.52
N ILE A 92 15.31 -1.25 -3.45
CA ILE A 92 14.15 -0.37 -3.47
C ILE A 92 14.58 1.00 -2.95
N GLY A 93 14.18 2.03 -3.65
CA GLY A 93 14.36 3.39 -3.19
C GLY A 93 13.10 4.21 -3.32
N ALA A 94 12.97 5.19 -2.46
CA ALA A 94 11.88 6.14 -2.49
C ALA A 94 12.37 7.52 -2.05
N LYS A 95 11.68 8.56 -2.51
CA LYS A 95 11.90 9.94 -2.10
C LYS A 95 10.56 10.61 -1.87
N GLY A 96 10.46 11.40 -0.81
CA GLY A 96 9.24 12.12 -0.46
C GLY A 96 8.18 11.25 0.20
N TRP A 97 8.56 10.16 0.86
CA TRP A 97 7.64 9.29 1.60
C TRP A 97 7.64 9.63 3.08
N ASP A 98 6.45 9.71 3.65
CA ASP A 98 6.25 9.69 5.10
C ASP A 98 6.21 8.24 5.63
N THR A 99 6.27 8.08 6.94
CA THR A 99 6.26 6.75 7.56
C THR A 99 4.96 5.98 7.33
N LEU A 100 3.84 6.68 7.16
CA LEU A 100 2.58 6.07 6.79
C LEU A 100 2.62 5.45 5.39
N THR A 101 3.24 6.15 4.44
CA THR A 101 3.44 5.63 3.08
C THR A 101 4.37 4.42 3.07
N ILE A 102 5.44 4.46 3.89
CA ILE A 102 6.33 3.31 4.08
C ILE A 102 5.57 2.12 4.66
N ALA A 103 4.75 2.32 5.71
CA ALA A 103 3.96 1.25 6.32
C ALA A 103 2.95 0.64 5.31
N ARG A 104 2.27 1.48 4.53
CA ARG A 104 1.35 1.02 3.47
C ARG A 104 2.06 0.21 2.39
N TRP A 105 3.24 0.64 2.00
CA TRP A 105 4.04 -0.11 1.04
C TRP A 105 4.50 -1.46 1.62
N LEU A 106 4.99 -1.48 2.86
CA LEU A 106 5.38 -2.72 3.54
C LEU A 106 4.22 -3.72 3.59
N ALA A 107 2.98 -3.25 3.81
CA ALA A 107 1.79 -4.10 3.79
C ALA A 107 1.51 -4.75 2.41
N THR A 108 2.14 -4.28 1.33
CA THR A 108 2.03 -4.89 -0.01
C THR A 108 3.08 -5.95 -0.29
N ILE A 109 4.06 -6.12 0.60
CA ILE A 109 5.14 -7.10 0.42
C ILE A 109 4.57 -8.51 0.64
N ASP A 110 4.72 -9.34 -0.38
CA ASP A 110 4.38 -10.77 -0.27
C ASP A 110 5.19 -11.43 0.85
N GLY A 111 4.51 -12.21 1.68
CA GLY A 111 5.12 -12.94 2.80
C GLY A 111 4.95 -12.27 4.18
N LEU A 112 4.61 -11.00 4.30
CA LEU A 112 4.24 -10.43 5.60
C LEU A 112 2.87 -10.95 6.10
N GLY A 113 1.92 -11.15 5.19
CA GLY A 113 0.64 -11.84 5.43
C GLY A 113 -0.34 -11.14 6.39
N ILE A 114 0.08 -10.06 7.04
CA ILE A 114 -0.75 -9.27 7.97
C ILE A 114 -0.58 -7.78 7.72
N PRO A 115 -1.55 -6.94 8.10
CA PRO A 115 -1.46 -5.49 7.95
C PRO A 115 -0.21 -4.91 8.62
N VAL A 116 0.30 -3.82 8.04
CA VAL A 116 1.31 -2.98 8.66
C VAL A 116 0.70 -1.61 8.91
N VAL A 117 0.79 -1.12 10.12
CA VAL A 117 0.34 0.21 10.52
C VAL A 117 1.52 1.07 10.94
N ASP A 118 1.41 2.36 10.69
CA ASP A 118 2.39 3.34 11.19
C ASP A 118 2.21 3.50 12.71
N GLY A 119 3.27 3.35 13.45
CA GLY A 119 3.31 3.67 14.88
C GLY A 119 3.32 5.19 15.10
N PRO A 120 3.70 5.68 16.30
CA PRO A 120 3.91 7.10 16.52
C PRO A 120 5.04 7.59 15.60
N GLY A 121 4.62 8.04 14.42
CA GLY A 121 5.49 8.24 13.27
C GLY A 121 6.44 9.41 13.41
N LEU A 122 7.51 9.34 12.69
CA LEU A 122 8.37 10.49 12.43
C LEU A 122 7.62 11.49 11.55
N LYS A 123 7.65 12.76 11.94
CA LYS A 123 7.07 13.83 11.11
C LYS A 123 8.02 14.20 9.98
N GLY A 124 7.50 14.31 8.77
CA GLY A 124 8.22 14.76 7.60
C GLY A 124 8.25 13.76 6.46
N PHE A 125 8.95 14.14 5.42
CA PHE A 125 9.12 13.31 4.22
C PHE A 125 10.58 12.86 4.14
N TYR A 126 10.77 11.63 3.71
CA TYR A 126 12.08 10.98 3.74
C TYR A 126 12.46 10.43 2.37
N GLN A 127 13.74 10.30 2.18
CA GLN A 127 14.33 9.52 1.10
C GLN A 127 15.13 8.37 1.70
N PHE A 128 15.05 7.20 1.07
CA PHE A 128 15.77 6.02 1.51
C PHE A 128 16.09 5.08 0.35
N LYS A 129 17.01 4.17 0.62
CA LYS A 129 17.26 2.98 -0.19
C LYS A 129 17.20 1.78 0.74
N LEU A 130 16.61 0.70 0.29
CA LEU A 130 16.48 -0.54 1.04
C LEU A 130 16.87 -1.71 0.15
N ASP A 131 17.81 -2.50 0.61
CA ASP A 131 18.29 -3.71 -0.06
C ASP A 131 17.91 -4.92 0.78
N PHE A 132 17.00 -5.75 0.29
CA PHE A 132 16.50 -6.91 0.99
C PHE A 132 15.99 -7.97 0.00
N THR A 133 15.83 -9.21 0.48
CA THR A 133 15.18 -10.27 -0.30
C THR A 133 13.67 -10.28 -0.06
N LEU A 134 12.90 -10.47 -1.14
CA LEU A 134 11.45 -10.67 -1.06
C LEU A 134 11.09 -12.11 -0.64
N ALA A 135 12.03 -13.05 -0.76
CA ALA A 135 11.81 -14.43 -0.33
C ALA A 135 11.97 -14.55 1.18
N MET A 136 10.96 -15.08 1.85
CA MET A 136 11.09 -15.52 3.25
C MET A 136 12.08 -16.67 3.29
N GLY A 137 13.27 -16.44 3.85
CA GLY A 137 14.33 -17.45 3.92
C GLY A 137 15.39 -17.37 2.81
N GLY A 138 15.58 -16.16 2.27
CA GLY A 138 16.46 -15.83 1.14
C GLY A 138 17.69 -16.68 0.93
N ASP A 139 18.22 -16.60 -0.27
CA ASP A 139 19.46 -17.28 -0.74
C ASP A 139 20.75 -16.92 0.01
N GLY A 140 20.64 -16.18 1.11
CA GLY A 140 21.76 -15.79 1.99
C GLY A 140 22.56 -14.58 1.51
N GLU A 141 22.33 -14.07 0.31
CA GLU A 141 23.04 -12.89 -0.19
C GLU A 141 22.48 -11.55 0.34
N LYS A 142 21.18 -11.50 0.64
CA LYS A 142 20.51 -10.28 1.13
C LYS A 142 19.73 -10.56 2.41
N PRO A 143 19.67 -9.58 3.33
CA PRO A 143 18.88 -9.71 4.53
C PRO A 143 17.38 -9.77 4.21
N ASP A 144 16.62 -10.45 5.06
CA ASP A 144 15.17 -10.35 5.04
C ASP A 144 14.70 -8.95 5.50
N ILE A 145 13.42 -8.65 5.31
CA ILE A 145 12.84 -7.33 5.62
C ILE A 145 12.95 -6.97 7.11
N PHE A 146 12.88 -7.96 8.02
CA PHE A 146 12.95 -7.73 9.46
C PHE A 146 14.37 -7.37 9.92
N THR A 147 15.38 -7.86 9.21
CA THR A 147 16.78 -7.51 9.40
C THR A 147 17.15 -6.21 8.69
N ALA A 148 16.71 -6.04 7.44
CA ALA A 148 17.05 -4.89 6.63
C ALA A 148 16.50 -3.56 7.18
N LEU A 149 15.29 -3.55 7.70
CA LEU A 149 14.65 -2.34 8.23
C LEU A 149 15.46 -1.71 9.39
N PRO A 150 15.82 -2.43 10.46
CA PRO A 150 16.63 -1.87 11.55
C PRO A 150 18.03 -1.46 11.08
N GLU A 151 18.67 -2.30 10.28
CA GLU A 151 20.04 -2.06 9.86
C GLU A 151 20.19 -0.86 8.93
N GLN A 152 19.26 -0.70 7.99
CA GLN A 152 19.39 0.28 6.92
C GLN A 152 18.57 1.55 7.16
N LEU A 153 17.38 1.43 7.77
CA LEU A 153 16.47 2.56 7.98
C LEU A 153 16.31 2.98 9.45
N GLY A 154 16.77 2.16 10.40
CA GLY A 154 16.53 2.39 11.83
C GLY A 154 15.06 2.29 12.21
N LEU A 155 14.31 1.47 11.47
CA LEU A 155 12.91 1.16 11.68
C LEU A 155 12.77 -0.33 11.98
N ARG A 156 11.73 -0.74 12.71
CA ARG A 156 11.44 -2.15 12.94
C ARG A 156 9.94 -2.43 12.94
N LEU A 157 9.59 -3.67 12.68
CA LEU A 157 8.22 -4.17 12.71
C LEU A 157 7.96 -4.89 14.03
N GLU A 158 7.06 -4.37 14.85
CA GLU A 158 6.59 -5.03 16.07
C GLU A 158 5.28 -5.75 15.82
N SER A 159 5.24 -7.07 16.05
CA SER A 159 3.98 -7.82 15.98
C SER A 159 3.10 -7.50 17.19
N LYS A 160 1.88 -7.04 16.96
CA LYS A 160 0.85 -6.77 17.98
C LYS A 160 -0.37 -7.65 17.72
N LYS A 161 -0.96 -8.20 18.78
CA LYS A 161 -2.11 -9.12 18.67
C LYS A 161 -3.42 -8.43 18.30
N SER A 162 -3.60 -7.18 18.74
CA SER A 162 -4.80 -6.40 18.48
C SER A 162 -4.43 -4.94 18.26
N VAL A 163 -4.54 -4.52 17.01
CA VAL A 163 -4.31 -3.15 16.56
C VAL A 163 -5.56 -2.72 15.81
N PRO A 164 -6.10 -1.53 16.06
CA PRO A 164 -7.20 -1.02 15.24
C PRO A 164 -6.71 -0.78 13.81
N VAL A 165 -7.26 -1.54 12.86
CA VAL A 165 -6.95 -1.42 11.44
C VAL A 165 -8.22 -1.09 10.68
N GLU A 166 -8.16 -0.07 9.84
CA GLU A 166 -9.25 0.28 8.94
C GLU A 166 -9.25 -0.65 7.73
N PHE A 167 -10.38 -1.32 7.51
CA PHE A 167 -10.65 -2.16 6.36
C PHE A 167 -11.63 -1.46 5.42
N VAL A 168 -11.38 -1.62 4.12
CA VAL A 168 -12.38 -1.31 3.10
C VAL A 168 -13.13 -2.60 2.79
N VAL A 169 -14.40 -2.62 3.13
CA VAL A 169 -15.29 -3.76 2.91
C VAL A 169 -16.07 -3.55 1.64
N LEU A 170 -16.06 -4.53 0.78
CA LEU A 170 -16.85 -4.55 -0.43
C LEU A 170 -18.23 -5.14 -0.12
N ASP A 171 -19.27 -4.32 -0.19
CA ASP A 171 -20.65 -4.71 0.06
C ASP A 171 -21.34 -5.26 -1.18
N LEU A 172 -21.06 -4.62 -2.32
CA LEU A 172 -21.66 -4.99 -3.59
C LEU A 172 -20.74 -4.65 -4.75
N ILE A 173 -20.69 -5.53 -5.73
CA ILE A 173 -20.13 -5.28 -7.05
C ILE A 173 -20.89 -6.13 -8.08
N GLU A 174 -21.36 -5.52 -9.15
CA GLU A 174 -22.10 -6.18 -10.23
C GLU A 174 -21.30 -6.12 -11.53
N ARG A 175 -21.67 -6.97 -12.49
CA ARG A 175 -21.12 -6.86 -13.83
C ARG A 175 -21.56 -5.54 -14.45
N PRO A 176 -20.68 -4.84 -15.19
CA PRO A 176 -21.08 -3.61 -15.87
C PRO A 176 -22.18 -3.92 -16.89
N SER A 177 -23.13 -2.99 -17.03
CA SER A 177 -24.08 -3.05 -18.13
C SER A 177 -23.34 -2.92 -19.47
N GLU A 178 -23.78 -3.64 -20.48
CA GLU A 178 -23.31 -3.44 -21.86
C GLU A 178 -23.54 -1.99 -22.27
N ASN A 179 -22.61 -1.43 -23.06
CA ASN A 179 -22.71 -0.06 -23.59
C ASN A 179 -23.70 -0.02 -24.75
#